data_33f00a059b9acbed1d7b94fa8d18a0bf
#
_entry.id   33f00a059b9acbed1d7b94fa8d18a0bf
#
_cell.length_a   1.000
_cell.length_b   1.000
_cell.length_c   1.000
_cell.angle_alpha   90.00
_cell.angle_beta   90.00
_cell.angle_gamma   90.00
#
_symmetry.space_group_name_H-M   'P 1'
#
loop_
_entity.id
_entity.type
_entity.pdbx_description
1 polymer ?
#
loop_
_entity_poly.entity_id
_entity_poly.type
_entity_poly.pdbx_seq_one_letter_code
_entity_poly.pdbx_strand_id
1 'polypeptide(L)'
;KQTILAEKQTDKSDKIALRLQYTGVRFHLFRIHEDSRAELLFSIKNDMRSIESCTTHSFGVYAAPANGGNIILNKAQSLLTCGTGQADPQIVQTTDGSPLIRDGRLYLCFTSRGFEQIPDSYQGMYSIDLDSYELRLEGALFFGKGDGIMYGFHATKVVYDPNSKEYMVMTTT
;
A
#
# COMPACT_ATOMS: atom_id res chain seq x y z
N LYS A 1 -11.21 13.46 -21.68
CA LYS A 1 -11.88 14.40 -20.75
C LYS A 1 -11.11 14.37 -19.43
N GLN A 2 -10.63 15.50 -18.97
CA GLN A 2 -9.97 15.62 -17.67
C GLN A 2 -11.00 15.86 -16.57
N THR A 3 -10.87 15.17 -15.45
CA THR A 3 -11.72 15.36 -14.27
C THR A 3 -10.82 15.69 -13.09
N ILE A 4 -11.09 16.80 -12.40
CA ILE A 4 -10.43 17.16 -11.15
C ILE A 4 -11.19 16.48 -10.02
N LEU A 5 -10.52 15.60 -9.28
CA LEU A 5 -11.11 14.89 -8.14
C LEU A 5 -10.99 15.69 -6.84
N ALA A 6 -9.90 16.40 -6.65
CA ALA A 6 -9.71 17.32 -5.53
C ALA A 6 -8.68 18.39 -5.89
N GLU A 7 -8.78 19.53 -5.22
CA GLU A 7 -7.88 20.67 -5.35
C GLU A 7 -7.57 21.24 -3.96
N LYS A 8 -6.34 21.56 -3.70
CA LYS A 8 -5.90 22.19 -2.46
C LYS A 8 -4.88 23.28 -2.77
N GLN A 9 -5.20 24.48 -2.35
CA GLN A 9 -4.24 25.58 -2.37
C GLN A 9 -3.31 25.46 -1.15
N THR A 10 -2.01 25.59 -1.36
CA THR A 10 -1.01 25.56 -0.30
C THR A 10 -0.28 26.89 -0.25
N ASP A 11 0.39 27.15 0.86
CA ASP A 11 1.25 28.32 0.98
C ASP A 11 2.37 28.30 -0.07
N LYS A 12 2.83 29.48 -0.47
CA LYS A 12 3.98 29.61 -1.38
C LYS A 12 5.20 28.95 -0.74
N SER A 13 5.85 28.09 -1.49
CA SER A 13 7.08 27.44 -1.08
C SER A 13 7.96 27.24 -2.31
N ASP A 14 9.22 27.53 -2.17
CA ASP A 14 10.22 27.29 -3.23
C ASP A 14 10.52 25.79 -3.41
N LYS A 15 10.15 24.99 -2.43
CA LYS A 15 10.38 23.55 -2.41
C LYS A 15 9.18 22.82 -1.78
N ILE A 16 8.65 21.87 -2.49
CA ILE A 16 7.53 21.06 -1.99
C ILE A 16 7.82 19.58 -2.19
N ALA A 17 7.61 18.79 -1.15
CA ALA A 17 7.59 17.34 -1.24
C ALA A 17 6.15 16.83 -1.02
N LEU A 18 5.68 16.03 -1.95
CA LEU A 18 4.33 15.47 -1.92
C LEU A 18 4.40 13.94 -1.89
N ARG A 19 3.48 13.33 -1.15
CA ARG A 19 3.26 11.90 -1.15
C ARG A 19 1.79 11.62 -1.46
N LEU A 20 1.52 10.98 -2.59
CA LEU A 20 0.23 10.40 -2.90
C LEU A 20 0.23 8.96 -2.41
N GLN A 21 -0.70 8.62 -1.53
CA GLN A 21 -0.93 7.26 -1.06
C GLN A 21 -2.27 6.78 -1.57
N TYR A 22 -2.27 5.59 -2.16
CA TYR A 22 -3.48 4.94 -2.64
C TYR A 22 -3.71 3.64 -1.87
N THR A 23 -4.94 3.45 -1.36
CA THR A 23 -5.33 2.32 -0.52
C THR A 23 -6.33 1.37 -1.19
N GLY A 24 -6.60 1.55 -2.48
CA GLY A 24 -7.58 0.78 -3.26
C GLY A 24 -8.93 1.48 -3.39
N VAL A 25 -9.41 2.14 -2.36
CA VAL A 25 -10.69 2.88 -2.34
C VAL A 25 -10.53 4.38 -2.10
N ARG A 26 -9.33 4.82 -1.68
CA ARG A 26 -9.05 6.23 -1.36
C ARG A 26 -7.69 6.67 -1.86
N PHE A 27 -7.64 7.95 -2.21
CA PHE A 27 -6.41 8.69 -2.40
C PHE A 27 -6.20 9.64 -1.23
N HIS A 28 -5.01 9.60 -0.65
CA HIS A 28 -4.56 10.56 0.36
C HIS A 28 -3.38 11.34 -0.19
N LEU A 29 -3.46 12.65 -0.19
CA LEU A 29 -2.34 13.51 -0.54
C LEU A 29 -1.77 14.15 0.71
N PHE A 30 -0.47 13.99 0.89
CA PHE A 30 0.28 14.60 1.98
C PHE A 30 1.29 15.59 1.44
N ARG A 31 1.50 16.67 2.18
CA ARG A 31 2.71 17.47 2.14
C ARG A 31 3.70 16.89 3.14
N ILE A 32 4.93 16.68 2.71
CA ILE A 32 6.02 16.24 3.59
C ILE A 32 6.88 17.46 3.89
N HIS A 33 6.96 17.82 5.15
CA HIS A 33 7.78 18.91 5.64
C HIS A 33 9.25 18.51 5.74
N GLU A 34 10.17 19.47 5.85
CA GLU A 34 11.61 19.22 5.94
C GLU A 34 11.99 18.39 7.18
N ASP A 35 11.22 18.50 8.26
CA ASP A 35 11.32 17.68 9.49
C ASP A 35 10.71 16.27 9.32
N SER A 36 10.38 15.86 8.12
CA SER A 36 9.73 14.60 7.76
C SER A 36 8.28 14.44 8.28
N ARG A 37 7.70 15.44 8.91
CA ARG A 37 6.30 15.44 9.32
C ARG A 37 5.39 15.40 8.09
N ALA A 38 4.41 14.52 8.09
CA ALA A 38 3.40 14.42 7.05
C ALA A 38 2.14 15.21 7.45
N GLU A 39 1.73 16.14 6.61
CA GLU A 39 0.47 16.88 6.72
C GLU A 39 -0.51 16.36 5.68
N LEU A 40 -1.66 15.86 6.12
CA LEU A 40 -2.72 15.42 5.22
C LEU A 40 -3.39 16.64 4.57
N LEU A 41 -3.24 16.77 3.26
CA LEU A 41 -3.88 17.85 2.50
C LEU A 41 -5.32 17.49 2.13
N PHE A 42 -5.54 16.29 1.63
CA PHE A 42 -6.89 15.76 1.39
C PHE A 42 -6.92 14.23 1.37
N SER A 43 -8.13 13.70 1.59
CA SER A 43 -8.50 12.30 1.41
C SER A 43 -9.78 12.24 0.59
N ILE A 44 -9.77 11.53 -0.51
CA ILE A 44 -10.94 11.39 -1.39
C ILE A 44 -11.24 9.92 -1.65
N LYS A 45 -12.52 9.59 -1.68
CA LYS A 45 -12.97 8.26 -2.09
C LYS A 45 -13.00 8.19 -3.62
N ASN A 46 -12.30 7.22 -4.15
CA ASN A 46 -12.33 6.86 -5.57
C ASN A 46 -11.94 5.39 -5.69
N ASP A 47 -12.94 4.53 -5.72
CA ASP A 47 -12.75 3.08 -5.73
C ASP A 47 -12.21 2.63 -7.09
N MET A 48 -10.99 2.12 -7.09
CA MET A 48 -10.29 1.59 -8.27
C MET A 48 -9.90 0.11 -8.09
N ARG A 49 -10.65 -0.63 -7.26
CA ARG A 49 -10.34 -2.05 -6.98
C ARG A 49 -10.78 -3.01 -8.08
N SER A 50 -11.41 -2.56 -9.15
CA SER A 50 -11.68 -3.45 -10.27
C SER A 50 -10.38 -3.93 -10.91
N ILE A 51 -10.36 -5.17 -11.38
CA ILE A 51 -9.22 -5.74 -12.08
C ILE A 51 -8.88 -4.89 -13.32
N GLU A 52 -9.89 -4.40 -14.04
CA GLU A 52 -9.71 -3.49 -15.16
C GLU A 52 -8.99 -2.19 -14.72
N SER A 53 -9.43 -1.56 -13.65
CA SER A 53 -8.79 -0.35 -13.13
C SER A 53 -7.32 -0.60 -12.77
N CYS A 54 -7.02 -1.70 -12.11
CA CYS A 54 -5.64 -2.02 -11.69
C CYS A 54 -4.70 -2.30 -12.86
N THR A 55 -5.22 -2.79 -13.99
CA THR A 55 -4.41 -3.15 -15.17
C THR A 55 -4.32 -2.03 -16.20
N THR A 56 -5.26 -1.09 -16.22
CA THR A 56 -5.35 -0.04 -17.25
C THR A 56 -4.93 1.35 -16.77
N HIS A 57 -4.91 1.59 -15.46
CA HIS A 57 -4.52 2.89 -14.91
C HIS A 57 -3.02 2.97 -14.65
N SER A 58 -2.50 4.17 -14.83
CA SER A 58 -1.13 4.53 -14.47
C SER A 58 -1.13 5.83 -13.67
N PHE A 59 -0.13 5.99 -12.81
CA PHE A 59 0.07 7.20 -12.05
C PHE A 59 1.15 8.05 -12.70
N GLY A 60 0.91 9.34 -12.74
CA GLY A 60 1.86 10.31 -13.26
C GLY A 60 1.81 11.61 -12.49
N VAL A 61 2.85 12.42 -12.66
CA VAL A 61 2.92 13.77 -12.14
C VAL A 61 2.91 14.73 -13.31
N TYR A 62 1.99 15.67 -13.28
CA TYR A 62 1.99 16.82 -14.16
C TYR A 62 2.24 18.07 -13.33
N ALA A 63 3.20 18.88 -13.76
CA ALA A 63 3.55 20.13 -13.11
C ALA A 63 3.57 21.25 -14.14
N ALA A 64 2.87 22.33 -13.87
CA ALA A 64 2.85 23.53 -14.70
C ALA A 64 3.14 24.76 -13.84
N PRO A 65 4.16 25.57 -14.20
CA PRO A 65 4.44 26.79 -13.48
C PRO A 65 3.40 27.86 -13.82
N ALA A 66 3.02 28.64 -12.82
CA ALA A 66 2.27 29.85 -13.07
C ALA A 66 3.22 30.95 -13.62
N ASN A 67 2.71 31.78 -14.51
CA ASN A 67 3.40 32.98 -15.02
C ASN A 67 4.79 32.72 -15.67
N GLY A 68 4.96 31.61 -16.37
CA GLY A 68 6.18 31.33 -17.13
C GLY A 68 7.42 30.97 -16.32
N GLY A 69 7.25 30.63 -15.05
CA GLY A 69 8.34 30.12 -14.20
C GLY A 69 8.82 28.73 -14.61
N ASN A 70 9.83 28.22 -13.93
CA ASN A 70 10.34 26.86 -14.12
C ASN A 70 9.99 26.00 -12.92
N ILE A 71 9.71 24.70 -13.18
CA ILE A 71 9.55 23.67 -12.16
C ILE A 71 10.62 22.62 -12.40
N ILE A 72 11.35 22.27 -11.34
CA ILE A 72 12.36 21.23 -11.37
C ILE A 72 11.84 20.05 -10.54
N LEU A 73 11.65 18.90 -11.18
CA LEU A 73 11.33 17.65 -10.49
C LEU A 73 12.64 16.98 -10.07
N ASN A 74 12.99 17.12 -8.79
CA ASN A 74 14.24 16.56 -8.26
C ASN A 74 14.19 15.05 -8.07
N LYS A 75 13.02 14.52 -7.69
CA LYS A 75 12.84 13.08 -7.44
C LYS A 75 11.39 12.68 -7.63
N ALA A 76 11.18 11.54 -8.29
CA ALA A 76 9.92 10.81 -8.28
C ALA A 76 10.20 9.36 -7.89
N GLN A 77 9.38 8.78 -7.02
CA GLN A 77 9.54 7.41 -6.54
C GLN A 77 8.17 6.78 -6.33
N SER A 78 8.01 5.53 -6.74
CA SER A 78 6.84 4.71 -6.44
C SER A 78 7.28 3.50 -5.63
N LEU A 79 6.56 3.19 -4.57
CA LEU A 79 6.87 2.06 -3.69
C LEU A 79 5.60 1.53 -3.02
N LEU A 80 5.64 0.27 -2.61
CA LEU A 80 4.65 -0.28 -1.70
C LEU A 80 4.86 0.31 -0.30
N THR A 81 3.77 0.55 0.40
CA THR A 81 3.80 1.07 1.78
C THR A 81 3.13 0.08 2.71
N CYS A 82 3.63 0.00 3.94
CA CYS A 82 3.04 -0.81 5.01
C CYS A 82 1.66 -0.30 5.49
N GLY A 83 1.14 0.78 4.90
CA GLY A 83 -0.10 1.43 5.37
C GLY A 83 0.13 2.26 6.64
N THR A 84 -0.94 2.57 7.35
CA THR A 84 -0.93 3.39 8.57
C THR A 84 -1.22 2.61 9.84
N GLY A 85 -1.63 1.35 9.70
CA GLY A 85 -1.86 0.45 10.82
C GLY A 85 -1.83 -1.00 10.37
N GLN A 86 -1.45 -1.87 11.29
CA GLN A 86 -1.44 -3.31 11.09
C GLN A 86 -2.25 -3.99 12.18
N ALA A 87 -3.00 -5.02 11.80
CA ALA A 87 -3.80 -5.84 12.70
C ALA A 87 -3.65 -7.31 12.33
N ASP A 88 -4.16 -8.17 13.20
CA ASP A 88 -4.28 -9.62 12.96
C ASP A 88 -2.95 -10.27 12.53
N PRO A 89 -1.86 -10.12 13.31
CA PRO A 89 -0.58 -10.70 12.95
C PRO A 89 -0.67 -12.22 12.89
N GLN A 90 -0.21 -12.80 11.80
CA GLN A 90 -0.12 -14.24 11.61
C GLN A 90 1.27 -14.61 11.12
N ILE A 91 1.90 -15.59 11.77
CA ILE A 91 3.13 -16.18 11.27
C ILE A 91 2.78 -17.08 10.09
N VAL A 92 3.50 -16.92 8.98
CA VAL A 92 3.44 -17.87 7.87
C VAL A 92 4.07 -19.18 8.33
N GLN A 93 3.32 -20.27 8.19
CA GLN A 93 3.77 -21.60 8.60
C GLN A 93 4.02 -22.49 7.39
N THR A 94 4.85 -23.49 7.57
CA THR A 94 4.94 -24.64 6.66
C THR A 94 3.86 -25.65 6.98
N THR A 95 3.65 -26.64 6.11
CA THR A 95 2.61 -27.68 6.28
C THR A 95 2.78 -28.54 7.52
N ASP A 96 3.98 -28.60 8.11
CA ASP A 96 4.26 -29.29 9.38
C ASP A 96 3.99 -28.38 10.62
N GLY A 97 3.57 -27.14 10.41
CA GLY A 97 3.27 -26.16 11.46
C GLY A 97 4.47 -25.32 11.91
N SER A 98 5.65 -25.56 11.37
CA SER A 98 6.84 -24.75 11.68
C SER A 98 6.74 -23.34 11.07
N PRO A 99 7.32 -22.30 11.72
CA PRO A 99 7.41 -20.98 11.13
C PRO A 99 8.19 -20.99 9.80
N LEU A 100 7.73 -20.26 8.80
CA LEU A 100 8.49 -20.08 7.56
C LEU A 100 9.61 -19.09 7.80
N ILE A 101 10.86 -19.59 7.81
CA ILE A 101 12.06 -18.79 7.89
C ILE A 101 12.89 -19.03 6.63
N ARG A 102 13.30 -17.96 5.95
CA ARG A 102 14.20 -17.99 4.79
C ARG A 102 15.23 -16.89 4.91
N ASP A 103 16.46 -17.19 4.67
CA ASP A 103 17.58 -16.24 4.69
C ASP A 103 17.64 -15.40 5.98
N GLY A 104 17.40 -16.03 7.15
CA GLY A 104 17.39 -15.36 8.45
C GLY A 104 16.14 -14.49 8.71
N ARG A 105 15.13 -14.52 7.84
CA ARG A 105 13.91 -13.71 7.97
C ARG A 105 12.69 -14.58 8.25
N LEU A 106 11.91 -14.19 9.25
CA LEU A 106 10.61 -14.78 9.57
C LEU A 106 9.52 -14.12 8.74
N TYR A 107 8.67 -14.92 8.09
CA TYR A 107 7.56 -14.41 7.28
C TYR A 107 6.27 -14.27 8.09
N LEU A 108 5.59 -13.15 7.87
CA LEU A 108 4.40 -12.73 8.60
C LEU A 108 3.33 -12.24 7.62
N CYS A 109 2.08 -12.32 8.02
CA CYS A 109 0.97 -11.69 7.33
C CYS A 109 0.23 -10.77 8.30
N PHE A 110 -0.13 -9.57 7.83
CA PHE A 110 -0.93 -8.61 8.59
C PHE A 110 -2.10 -8.12 7.76
N THR A 111 -3.21 -7.82 8.41
CA THR A 111 -4.22 -6.92 7.86
C THR A 111 -3.66 -5.50 7.92
N SER A 112 -3.22 -4.99 6.78
CA SER A 112 -2.69 -3.63 6.65
C SER A 112 -3.83 -2.67 6.32
N ARG A 113 -3.91 -1.56 7.06
CA ARG A 113 -5.02 -0.60 6.97
C ARG A 113 -4.54 0.77 6.52
N GLY A 114 -5.42 1.50 5.81
CA GLY A 114 -5.30 2.93 5.56
C GLY A 114 -5.83 3.76 6.73
N PHE A 115 -6.17 5.02 6.46
CA PHE A 115 -6.75 5.94 7.45
C PHE A 115 -8.21 5.66 7.77
N GLU A 116 -8.91 4.98 6.88
CA GLU A 116 -10.30 4.61 7.04
C GLU A 116 -10.40 3.17 7.57
N GLN A 117 -11.59 2.85 8.04
CA GLN A 117 -11.91 1.48 8.41
C GLN A 117 -12.12 0.61 7.17
N ILE A 118 -12.32 -0.69 7.38
CA ILE A 118 -12.84 -1.60 6.35
C ILE A 118 -13.78 -0.83 5.38
N PRO A 119 -13.50 -0.77 4.08
CA PRO A 119 -12.76 -1.72 3.24
C PRO A 119 -11.36 -1.30 2.77
N ASP A 120 -10.73 -0.32 3.39
CA ASP A 120 -9.42 0.20 2.98
C ASP A 120 -8.24 -0.68 3.40
N SER A 121 -8.48 -1.95 3.71
CA SER A 121 -7.45 -2.89 4.10
C SER A 121 -6.96 -3.76 2.94
N TYR A 122 -5.77 -4.28 3.09
CA TYR A 122 -5.23 -5.37 2.28
C TYR A 122 -4.42 -6.32 3.16
N GLN A 123 -4.15 -7.52 2.67
CA GLN A 123 -3.29 -8.45 3.38
C GLN A 123 -1.85 -8.25 2.96
N GLY A 124 -1.04 -7.68 3.84
CA GLY A 124 0.37 -7.49 3.60
C GLY A 124 1.17 -8.73 3.99
N MET A 125 2.02 -9.21 3.08
CA MET A 125 3.05 -10.19 3.37
C MET A 125 4.31 -9.46 3.76
N TYR A 126 4.84 -9.80 4.91
CA TYR A 126 6.04 -9.18 5.47
C TYR A 126 7.10 -10.21 5.81
N SER A 127 8.33 -9.75 5.90
CA SER A 127 9.40 -10.48 6.55
C SER A 127 10.06 -9.62 7.62
N ILE A 128 10.42 -10.23 8.75
CA ILE A 128 11.22 -9.60 9.79
C ILE A 128 12.56 -10.29 9.87
N ASP A 129 13.62 -9.51 9.82
CA ASP A 129 14.98 -10.00 10.04
C ASP A 129 15.15 -10.39 11.50
N LEU A 130 15.66 -11.59 11.77
CA LEU A 130 15.72 -12.12 13.13
C LEU A 130 16.87 -11.54 13.96
N ASP A 131 17.84 -10.91 13.33
CA ASP A 131 18.98 -10.27 14.01
C ASP A 131 18.72 -8.78 14.25
N SER A 132 18.28 -8.06 13.21
CA SER A 132 18.09 -6.60 13.27
C SER A 132 16.65 -6.17 13.59
N TYR A 133 15.70 -7.10 13.52
CA TYR A 133 14.25 -6.84 13.61
C TYR A 133 13.70 -5.89 12.54
N GLU A 134 14.43 -5.70 11.44
CA GLU A 134 13.94 -4.91 10.33
C GLU A 134 12.72 -5.56 9.68
N LEU A 135 11.60 -4.85 9.69
CA LEU A 135 10.37 -5.28 9.02
C LEU A 135 10.36 -4.79 7.56
N ARG A 136 10.11 -5.70 6.63
CA ARG A 136 9.99 -5.42 5.19
C ARG A 136 8.63 -5.87 4.67
N LEU A 137 7.99 -5.03 3.85
CA LEU A 137 6.84 -5.44 3.06
C LEU A 137 7.33 -6.18 1.82
N GLU A 138 6.98 -7.45 1.70
CA GLU A 138 7.35 -8.32 0.57
C GLU A 138 6.31 -8.28 -0.55
N GLY A 139 5.04 -8.06 -0.21
CA GLY A 139 3.96 -7.99 -1.17
C GLY A 139 2.60 -7.78 -0.53
N ALA A 140 1.57 -7.70 -1.37
CA ALA A 140 0.19 -7.58 -0.94
C ALA A 140 -0.65 -8.69 -1.57
N LEU A 141 -1.58 -9.25 -0.80
CA LEU A 141 -2.54 -10.25 -1.25
C LEU A 141 -3.90 -9.59 -1.42
N PHE A 142 -4.50 -9.85 -2.55
CA PHE A 142 -5.87 -9.47 -2.87
C PHE A 142 -6.66 -10.68 -3.33
N PHE A 143 -7.96 -10.66 -3.10
CA PHE A 143 -8.85 -11.79 -3.31
C PHE A 143 -9.99 -11.40 -4.25
N GLY A 144 -10.30 -12.26 -5.21
CA GLY A 144 -11.43 -12.10 -6.11
C GLY A 144 -12.61 -12.96 -5.69
N LYS A 145 -13.83 -12.46 -5.84
CA LYS A 145 -15.09 -13.23 -5.69
C LYS A 145 -15.71 -13.58 -7.05
N GLY A 146 -14.99 -13.33 -8.15
CA GLY A 146 -15.51 -13.53 -9.50
C GLY A 146 -16.38 -12.37 -10.03
N ASP A 147 -16.46 -11.27 -9.30
CA ASP A 147 -17.24 -10.06 -9.65
C ASP A 147 -16.38 -8.95 -10.28
N GLY A 148 -15.12 -9.24 -10.58
CA GLY A 148 -14.17 -8.28 -11.14
C GLY A 148 -13.58 -7.29 -10.13
N ILE A 149 -13.87 -7.44 -8.84
CA ILE A 149 -13.36 -6.61 -7.75
C ILE A 149 -12.26 -7.35 -6.99
N MET A 150 -11.21 -6.65 -6.63
CA MET A 150 -10.17 -7.13 -5.72
C MET A 150 -10.47 -6.70 -4.28
N TYR A 151 -10.51 -7.66 -3.39
CA TYR A 151 -10.82 -7.48 -1.97
C TYR A 151 -9.58 -7.67 -1.11
N GLY A 152 -9.43 -6.87 -0.10
CA GLY A 152 -8.33 -6.98 0.87
C GLY A 152 -8.58 -8.02 1.96
N PHE A 153 -9.82 -8.33 2.31
CA PHE A 153 -10.26 -9.20 3.41
C PHE A 153 -9.47 -9.02 4.71
N HIS A 154 -9.61 -9.92 5.68
CA HIS A 154 -9.03 -9.77 7.01
C HIS A 154 -8.47 -11.09 7.55
N ALA A 155 -7.61 -10.96 8.56
CA ALA A 155 -7.11 -12.06 9.39
C ALA A 155 -6.63 -13.27 8.56
N THR A 156 -5.84 -12.99 7.52
CA THR A 156 -5.37 -14.01 6.59
C THR A 156 -4.32 -14.90 7.24
N LYS A 157 -4.54 -16.22 7.17
CA LYS A 157 -3.54 -17.23 7.49
C LYS A 157 -2.92 -17.77 6.20
N VAL A 158 -1.60 -17.87 6.20
CA VAL A 158 -0.82 -18.38 5.06
C VAL A 158 -0.02 -19.59 5.49
N VAL A 159 -0.14 -20.67 4.72
CA VAL A 159 0.63 -21.91 4.92
C VAL A 159 1.38 -22.19 3.61
N TYR A 160 2.67 -22.44 3.73
CA TYR A 160 3.54 -22.82 2.61
C TYR A 160 3.76 -24.33 2.59
N ASP A 161 3.54 -24.96 1.44
CA ASP A 161 3.93 -26.34 1.21
C ASP A 161 5.29 -26.40 0.50
N PRO A 162 6.35 -26.86 1.18
CA PRO A 162 7.68 -26.95 0.58
C PRO A 162 7.78 -28.00 -0.53
N ASN A 163 6.88 -28.99 -0.58
CA ASN A 163 6.91 -30.05 -1.59
C ASN A 163 6.34 -29.57 -2.92
N SER A 164 5.15 -28.98 -2.90
CA SER A 164 4.50 -28.41 -4.10
C SER A 164 5.03 -27.00 -4.43
N LYS A 165 5.68 -26.33 -3.48
CA LYS A 165 6.10 -24.91 -3.54
C LYS A 165 4.92 -23.95 -3.70
N GLU A 166 3.77 -24.34 -3.17
CA GLU A 166 2.53 -23.57 -3.22
C GLU A 166 2.20 -22.93 -1.87
N TYR A 167 1.43 -21.86 -1.92
CA TYR A 167 0.87 -21.23 -0.74
C TYR A 167 -0.62 -21.49 -0.65
N MET A 168 -1.07 -21.97 0.49
CA MET A 168 -2.46 -22.04 0.85
C MET A 168 -2.83 -20.81 1.67
N VAL A 169 -3.85 -20.09 1.23
CA VAL A 169 -4.25 -18.83 1.85
C VAL A 169 -5.71 -18.96 2.32
N MET A 170 -5.93 -18.70 3.59
CA MET A 170 -7.26 -18.66 4.21
C MET A 170 -7.50 -17.26 4.76
N THR A 171 -8.67 -16.70 4.50
CA THR A 171 -9.03 -15.36 4.94
C THR A 171 -10.49 -15.29 5.38
N THR A 172 -10.81 -14.28 6.19
CA THR A 172 -12.19 -13.96 6.57
C THR A 172 -12.73 -12.85 5.67
N THR A 173 -14.00 -12.97 5.28
CA THR A 173 -14.70 -12.01 4.41
C THR A 173 -15.58 -11.06 5.22
#